data_d8979bbf043348168b8955c50074f814
#
_entry.id   d8979bbf043348168b8955c50074f814
#
_cell.length_a   1.000
_cell.length_b   1.000
_cell.length_c   1.000
_cell.angle_alpha   90.00
_cell.angle_beta   90.00
_cell.angle_gamma   90.00
#
_symmetry.space_group_name_H-M   'P 1'
#
loop_
_entity.id
_entity.type
_entity.pdbx_description
1 polymer ?
#
loop_
_entity_poly.entity_id
_entity_poly.type
_entity_poly.pdbx_seq_one_letter_code
_entity_poly.pdbx_strand_id
1 'polypeptide(L)'
;MDYWKYPCPCCGYRVFRQQPGNHEKCPICLWEDDLAQLRFPHMPGSSNRVSLEQAQHNYAFFGTAERRNIGGARGPLEGEARDEFWRPIDPSRDNVEEPQHGVNYADSYPLADTTVLYYWRPTYWRRLAS
;
A
#
# COMPACT_ATOMS: atom_id res chain seq x y z
N MET A 1 3.44 -0.09 21.97
CA MET A 1 3.28 -1.39 21.33
C MET A 1 2.79 -1.19 19.93
N ASP A 2 3.45 -1.82 18.97
CA ASP A 2 3.27 -1.48 17.56
C ASP A 2 2.37 -2.46 16.81
N TYR A 3 1.88 -3.49 17.48
CA TYR A 3 1.07 -4.50 16.81
C TYR A 3 -0.32 -3.98 16.37
N TRP A 4 -0.75 -2.84 16.91
CA TRP A 4 -2.01 -2.22 16.48
C TRP A 4 -1.84 -1.26 15.30
N LYS A 5 -0.60 -0.99 14.89
CA LYS A 5 -0.36 -0.12 13.75
C LYS A 5 -0.64 -0.88 12.45
N TYR A 6 -0.94 -0.12 11.42
CA TYR A 6 -1.29 -0.68 10.13
C TYR A 6 -0.07 -0.68 9.21
N PRO A 7 0.09 -1.72 8.39
CA PRO A 7 1.26 -1.80 7.51
C PRO A 7 1.16 -0.83 6.34
N CYS A 8 2.31 -0.26 5.98
CA CYS A 8 2.46 0.47 4.72
C CYS A 8 2.48 -0.55 3.58
N PRO A 9 1.62 -0.44 2.58
CA PRO A 9 1.59 -1.45 1.52
C PRO A 9 2.84 -1.47 0.65
N CYS A 10 3.60 -0.39 0.62
CA CYS A 10 4.82 -0.32 -0.18
C CYS A 10 5.97 -1.12 0.44
N CYS A 11 6.21 -1.00 1.74
CA CYS A 11 7.32 -1.69 2.40
C CYS A 11 6.89 -2.77 3.38
N GLY A 12 5.61 -2.81 3.76
CA GLY A 12 5.05 -3.84 4.63
C GLY A 12 5.22 -3.59 6.12
N TYR A 13 5.93 -2.54 6.52
CA TYR A 13 6.14 -2.27 7.94
C TYR A 13 4.95 -1.58 8.57
N ARG A 14 4.64 -1.94 9.81
CA ARG A 14 3.50 -1.40 10.55
C ARG A 14 3.87 -0.06 11.14
N VAL A 15 3.62 0.99 10.38
CA VAL A 15 3.99 2.36 10.75
C VAL A 15 2.81 3.33 10.79
N PHE A 16 1.69 2.99 10.18
CA PHE A 16 0.52 3.87 10.13
C PHE A 16 -0.34 3.70 11.38
N ARG A 17 -0.89 4.81 11.88
CA ARG A 17 -1.71 4.81 13.08
C ARG A 17 -3.16 4.47 12.82
N GLN A 18 -3.61 4.66 11.59
CA GLN A 18 -5.00 4.45 11.21
C GLN A 18 -5.09 3.57 9.99
N GLN A 19 -6.27 3.00 9.78
CA GLN A 19 -6.52 2.19 8.60
C GLN A 19 -6.27 2.99 7.32
N PRO A 20 -6.06 2.32 6.18
CA PRO A 20 -5.80 3.02 4.91
C PRO A 20 -6.83 4.09 4.58
N GLY A 21 -6.36 5.17 3.96
CA GLY A 21 -7.20 6.30 3.59
C GLY A 21 -6.93 7.56 4.38
N ASN A 22 -5.87 7.59 5.17
CA ASN A 22 -5.59 8.68 6.11
C ASN A 22 -4.44 9.59 5.67
N HIS A 23 -3.84 9.34 4.52
CA HIS A 23 -2.76 10.15 3.94
C HIS A 23 -1.52 10.30 4.82
N GLU A 24 -1.29 9.39 5.74
CA GLU A 24 -0.03 9.38 6.49
C GLU A 24 1.12 9.04 5.54
N LYS A 25 2.29 9.63 5.81
CA LYS A 25 3.49 9.32 5.04
C LYS A 25 4.33 8.31 5.80
N CYS A 26 4.71 7.23 5.13
CA CYS A 26 5.55 6.22 5.74
C CYS A 26 6.96 6.78 6.00
N PRO A 27 7.44 6.76 7.24
CA PRO A 27 8.77 7.30 7.52
C PRO A 27 9.90 6.41 6.98
N ILE A 28 9.59 5.18 6.61
CA ILE A 28 10.60 4.24 6.12
C ILE A 28 10.81 4.40 4.62
N CYS A 29 9.74 4.29 3.82
CA CYS A 29 9.87 4.32 2.36
C CYS A 29 9.35 5.60 1.73
N LEU A 30 8.69 6.46 2.51
CA LEU A 30 8.10 7.73 2.06
C LEU A 30 6.91 7.58 1.12
N TRP A 31 6.28 6.41 1.10
CA TRP A 31 4.98 6.22 0.46
C TRP A 31 3.94 7.02 1.22
N GLU A 32 3.14 7.81 0.52
CA GLU A 32 1.99 8.44 1.13
C GLU A 32 0.79 7.52 1.02
N ASP A 33 0.14 7.25 2.15
CA ASP A 33 -1.07 6.44 2.18
C ASP A 33 -2.11 7.04 1.25
N ASP A 34 -2.57 6.26 0.28
CA ASP A 34 -3.54 6.69 -0.71
C ASP A 34 -4.48 5.53 -0.96
N LEU A 35 -5.75 5.72 -0.59
CA LEU A 35 -6.74 4.66 -0.66
C LEU A 35 -6.98 4.20 -2.10
N ALA A 36 -6.97 5.13 -3.05
CA ALA A 36 -7.16 4.80 -4.45
C ALA A 36 -5.99 3.96 -4.99
N GLN A 37 -4.76 4.31 -4.60
CA GLN A 37 -3.59 3.56 -5.08
C GLN A 37 -3.44 2.21 -4.38
N LEU A 38 -4.01 2.05 -3.20
CA LEU A 38 -4.09 0.73 -2.57
C LEU A 38 -5.13 -0.15 -3.28
N ARG A 39 -6.29 0.41 -3.59
CA ARG A 39 -7.35 -0.30 -4.30
C ARG A 39 -6.94 -0.67 -5.72
N PHE A 40 -6.26 0.25 -6.40
CA PHE A 40 -5.81 0.11 -7.78
C PHE A 40 -4.28 0.14 -7.82
N PRO A 41 -3.60 -0.97 -7.51
CA PRO A 41 -2.15 -0.95 -7.30
C PRO A 41 -1.32 -0.66 -8.55
N HIS A 42 -1.92 -0.70 -9.72
CA HIS A 42 -1.22 -0.37 -10.97
C HIS A 42 -1.42 1.08 -11.41
N MET A 43 -2.16 1.87 -10.60
CA MET A 43 -2.52 3.25 -10.97
C MET A 43 -1.49 4.24 -10.43
N PRO A 44 -0.77 4.95 -11.30
CA PRO A 44 0.12 6.03 -10.88
C PRO A 44 -0.62 7.35 -10.79
N GLY A 45 0.05 8.38 -10.27
CA GLY A 45 -0.41 9.75 -10.42
C GLY A 45 -1.52 10.19 -9.51
N SER A 46 -1.56 9.70 -8.29
CA SER A 46 -2.44 10.22 -7.24
C SER A 46 -1.57 10.92 -6.20
N SER A 47 -1.67 10.56 -4.91
CA SER A 47 -0.77 11.13 -3.89
C SER A 47 0.69 10.81 -4.18
N ASN A 48 0.94 9.65 -4.78
CA ASN A 48 2.27 9.25 -5.20
C ASN A 48 2.34 9.27 -6.72
N ARG A 49 3.49 9.68 -7.26
CA ARG A 49 3.68 9.74 -8.71
C ARG A 49 3.70 8.36 -9.33
N VAL A 50 4.20 7.38 -8.60
CA VAL A 50 4.31 6.00 -9.07
C VAL A 50 3.15 5.18 -8.52
N SER A 51 2.83 4.08 -9.20
CA SER A 51 1.85 3.12 -8.68
C SER A 51 2.41 2.40 -7.47
N LEU A 52 1.53 1.73 -6.71
CA LEU A 52 1.98 0.93 -5.59
C LEU A 52 2.93 -0.17 -6.03
N GLU A 53 2.64 -0.85 -7.13
CA GLU A 53 3.52 -1.87 -7.66
C GLU A 53 4.90 -1.32 -7.97
N GLN A 54 4.97 -0.18 -8.65
CA GLN A 54 6.26 0.44 -8.97
C GLN A 54 6.97 0.87 -7.69
N ALA A 55 6.24 1.39 -6.71
CA ALA A 55 6.82 1.80 -5.43
C ALA A 55 7.46 0.63 -4.70
N GLN A 56 6.83 -0.55 -4.75
CA GLN A 56 7.40 -1.76 -4.16
C GLN A 56 8.73 -2.15 -4.82
N HIS A 57 8.78 -2.08 -6.16
CA HIS A 57 10.02 -2.32 -6.89
C HIS A 57 11.09 -1.30 -6.51
N ASN A 58 10.70 -0.02 -6.43
CA ASN A 58 11.64 1.04 -6.06
C ASN A 58 12.17 0.82 -4.64
N TYR A 59 11.32 0.45 -3.72
CA TYR A 59 11.76 0.21 -2.35
C TYR A 59 12.77 -0.93 -2.28
N ALA A 60 12.54 -2.00 -3.04
CA ALA A 60 13.46 -3.13 -3.06
C ALA A 60 14.86 -2.75 -3.56
N PHE A 61 14.94 -1.78 -4.50
CA PHE A 61 16.21 -1.37 -5.09
C PHE A 61 16.85 -0.16 -4.40
N PHE A 62 16.02 0.80 -3.97
CA PHE A 62 16.51 2.10 -3.53
C PHE A 62 16.20 2.41 -2.07
N GLY A 63 15.37 1.61 -1.42
CA GLY A 63 14.94 1.87 -0.05
C GLY A 63 13.88 2.97 0.07
N THR A 64 13.31 3.42 -1.05
CA THR A 64 12.24 4.42 -1.08
C THR A 64 11.18 4.06 -2.10
N ALA A 65 9.97 4.58 -1.89
CA ALA A 65 8.86 4.39 -2.82
C ALA A 65 9.11 5.09 -4.17
N GLU A 66 9.82 6.21 -4.14
CA GLU A 66 10.15 6.96 -5.36
C GLU A 66 11.64 7.22 -5.38
N ARG A 67 12.24 6.98 -6.54
CA ARG A 67 13.68 7.13 -6.73
C ARG A 67 14.19 8.51 -6.34
N ARG A 68 13.41 9.55 -6.61
CA ARG A 68 13.79 10.94 -6.27
C ARG A 68 13.93 11.19 -4.78
N ASN A 69 13.41 10.29 -3.95
CA ASN A 69 13.43 10.44 -2.50
C ASN A 69 14.58 9.68 -1.82
N ILE A 70 15.51 9.15 -2.61
CA ILE A 70 16.69 8.49 -2.07
C ILE A 70 17.42 9.48 -1.15
N GLY A 71 17.74 9.04 0.06
CA GLY A 71 18.37 9.88 1.06
C GLY A 71 17.42 10.50 2.07
N GLY A 72 16.12 10.57 1.75
CA GLY A 72 15.11 11.06 2.68
C GLY A 72 14.45 9.96 3.51
N ALA A 73 14.64 8.72 3.12
CA ALA A 73 14.07 7.57 3.81
C ALA A 73 15.04 7.05 4.87
N ARG A 74 14.50 6.25 5.78
CA ARG A 74 15.29 5.57 6.80
C ARG A 74 14.93 4.09 6.83
N GLY A 75 15.78 3.29 7.44
CA GLY A 75 15.46 1.89 7.69
C GLY A 75 14.44 1.76 8.84
N PRO A 76 13.87 0.57 9.02
CA PRO A 76 12.98 0.32 10.14
C PRO A 76 13.72 0.44 11.47
N LEU A 77 13.03 1.02 12.46
CA LEU A 77 13.54 1.11 13.81
C LEU A 77 13.21 -0.17 14.57
N GLU A 78 13.90 -0.35 15.72
CA GLU A 78 13.57 -1.42 16.63
C GLU A 78 12.10 -1.29 17.02
N GLY A 79 11.34 -2.38 16.96
CA GLY A 79 9.91 -2.38 17.23
C GLY A 79 9.03 -2.12 16.04
N GLU A 80 9.59 -1.67 14.91
CA GLU A 80 8.82 -1.50 13.68
C GLU A 80 8.87 -2.82 12.91
N ALA A 81 7.84 -3.64 13.10
CA ALA A 81 7.79 -4.95 12.50
C ALA A 81 7.06 -4.91 11.16
N ARG A 82 7.50 -5.75 10.23
CA ARG A 82 6.79 -5.96 8.99
C ARG A 82 5.58 -6.86 9.25
N ASP A 83 4.48 -6.60 8.55
CA ASP A 83 3.32 -7.49 8.60
C ASP A 83 3.77 -8.87 8.11
N GLU A 84 3.53 -9.88 8.91
CA GLU A 84 4.06 -11.23 8.64
C GLU A 84 3.56 -11.83 7.34
N PHE A 85 2.39 -11.41 6.85
CA PHE A 85 1.84 -11.91 5.59
C PHE A 85 2.16 -11.02 4.41
N TRP A 86 2.76 -9.85 4.64
CA TRP A 86 3.02 -8.93 3.55
C TRP A 86 4.02 -9.51 2.54
N ARG A 87 3.73 -9.27 1.27
CA ARG A 87 4.62 -9.58 0.15
C ARG A 87 4.32 -8.60 -0.97
N PRO A 88 5.27 -8.39 -1.91
CA PRO A 88 4.99 -7.57 -3.07
C PRO A 88 3.85 -8.15 -3.92
N ILE A 89 3.21 -7.27 -4.70
CA ILE A 89 2.20 -7.71 -5.65
C ILE A 89 2.82 -8.66 -6.66
N ASP A 90 2.10 -9.73 -6.93
CA ASP A 90 2.44 -10.69 -7.98
C ASP A 90 1.34 -10.60 -9.04
N PRO A 91 1.60 -9.91 -10.18
CA PRO A 91 0.58 -9.72 -11.20
C PRO A 91 0.05 -11.01 -11.80
N SER A 92 0.80 -12.11 -11.67
CA SER A 92 0.38 -13.39 -12.23
C SER A 92 -0.67 -14.11 -11.39
N ARG A 93 -0.86 -13.70 -10.12
CA ARG A 93 -1.78 -14.41 -9.24
C ARG A 93 -2.67 -13.51 -8.39
N ASP A 94 -2.33 -12.24 -8.24
CA ASP A 94 -3.11 -11.34 -7.42
C ASP A 94 -4.27 -10.75 -8.21
N ASN A 95 -5.49 -10.94 -7.69
CA ASN A 95 -6.71 -10.45 -8.33
C ASN A 95 -6.96 -9.00 -7.93
N VAL A 96 -6.04 -8.10 -8.32
CA VAL A 96 -6.19 -6.67 -8.00
C VAL A 96 -7.09 -6.00 -9.04
N GLU A 97 -7.73 -4.92 -8.59
CA GLU A 97 -8.68 -4.20 -9.42
C GLU A 97 -7.98 -3.18 -10.32
N GLU A 98 -8.48 -3.02 -11.55
CA GLU A 98 -8.01 -2.00 -12.47
C GLU A 98 -9.12 -0.97 -12.66
N PRO A 99 -8.81 0.34 -12.54
CA PRO A 99 -9.82 1.36 -12.75
C PRO A 99 -10.25 1.39 -14.22
N GLN A 100 -11.55 1.52 -14.44
CA GLN A 100 -12.09 1.58 -15.79
C GLN A 100 -12.50 3.00 -16.13
N HIS A 101 -12.23 3.39 -17.38
CA HIS A 101 -12.55 4.73 -17.86
C HIS A 101 -14.05 4.99 -17.73
N GLY A 102 -14.39 6.17 -17.20
CA GLY A 102 -15.78 6.59 -17.08
C GLY A 102 -16.52 6.05 -15.88
N VAL A 103 -15.90 5.21 -15.05
CA VAL A 103 -16.55 4.68 -13.85
C VAL A 103 -16.20 5.57 -12.66
N ASN A 104 -17.24 5.94 -11.90
CA ASN A 104 -17.05 6.67 -10.64
C ASN A 104 -17.01 5.67 -9.48
N TYR A 105 -15.87 5.56 -8.84
CA TYR A 105 -15.65 4.61 -7.75
C TYR A 105 -15.91 5.17 -6.36
N ALA A 106 -16.30 6.47 -6.26
CA ALA A 106 -16.38 7.16 -4.97
C ALA A 106 -17.23 6.43 -3.92
N ASP A 107 -18.36 5.86 -4.34
CA ASP A 107 -19.30 5.23 -3.40
C ASP A 107 -19.03 3.75 -3.17
N SER A 108 -18.01 3.18 -3.80
CA SER A 108 -17.76 1.74 -3.74
C SER A 108 -16.58 1.35 -2.86
N TYR A 109 -15.97 2.34 -2.17
CA TYR A 109 -14.87 2.04 -1.25
C TYR A 109 -15.40 1.43 0.05
N PRO A 110 -14.73 0.41 0.59
CA PRO A 110 -15.15 -0.22 1.86
C PRO A 110 -14.71 0.64 3.06
N LEU A 111 -15.33 1.80 3.23
CA LEU A 111 -14.88 2.80 4.21
C LEU A 111 -15.00 2.35 5.67
N ALA A 112 -15.91 1.41 5.96
CA ALA A 112 -16.05 0.91 7.31
C ALA A 112 -14.81 0.14 7.77
N ASP A 113 -14.16 -0.55 6.82
CA ASP A 113 -12.93 -1.30 7.11
C ASP A 113 -12.08 -1.34 5.84
N THR A 114 -11.19 -0.35 5.71
CA THR A 114 -10.34 -0.25 4.53
C THR A 114 -9.21 -1.28 4.52
N THR A 115 -9.00 -2.01 5.61
CA THR A 115 -7.99 -3.08 5.64
C THR A 115 -8.34 -4.24 4.72
N VAL A 116 -9.60 -4.36 4.31
CA VAL A 116 -9.98 -5.39 3.32
C VAL A 116 -9.36 -5.13 1.95
N LEU A 117 -8.75 -3.97 1.74
CA LEU A 117 -8.01 -3.66 0.52
C LEU A 117 -6.56 -4.15 0.53
N TYR A 118 -6.06 -4.64 1.66
CA TYR A 118 -4.73 -5.24 1.73
C TYR A 118 -4.75 -6.57 0.97
N TYR A 119 -4.21 -6.56 -0.24
CA TYR A 119 -4.33 -7.70 -1.18
C TYR A 119 -3.66 -8.98 -0.67
N TRP A 120 -2.67 -8.87 0.21
CA TRP A 120 -1.91 -10.03 0.71
C TRP A 120 -2.61 -10.75 1.87
N ARG A 121 -3.67 -10.17 2.41
CA ARG A 121 -4.37 -10.75 3.57
C ARG A 121 -5.48 -11.69 3.14
N PRO A 122 -5.78 -12.71 3.97
CA PRO A 122 -6.93 -13.59 3.70
C PRO A 122 -8.26 -12.84 3.63
N THR A 123 -8.33 -11.65 4.26
CA THR A 123 -9.53 -10.83 4.30
C THR A 123 -9.67 -9.91 3.09
N TYR A 124 -8.77 -9.99 2.11
CA TYR A 124 -8.85 -9.16 0.91
C TYR A 124 -10.20 -9.34 0.22
N TRP A 125 -10.88 -8.24 -0.04
CA TRP A 125 -12.27 -8.25 -0.50
C TRP A 125 -12.48 -8.87 -1.89
N ARG A 126 -11.43 -8.97 -2.70
CA ARG A 126 -11.51 -9.60 -4.01
C ARG A 126 -10.95 -11.02 -4.03
N ARG A 127 -10.62 -11.55 -2.88
CA ARG A 127 -9.93 -12.83 -2.82
C ARG A 127 -10.73 -13.98 -3.44
N LEU A 128 -12.05 -13.96 -3.25
CA LEU A 128 -12.94 -15.00 -3.77
C LEU A 128 -13.59 -14.60 -5.09
N ALA A 129 -13.32 -13.41 -5.59
CA ALA A 129 -13.82 -12.96 -6.88
C ALA A 129 -12.89 -13.51 -7.95
N SER A 130 -13.38 -14.39 -8.74
CA SER A 130 -12.56 -15.03 -9.76
C SER A 130 -13.12 -14.82 -11.14
#